data_0bcae0004f9969912a46f7ca745765c5
#
_entry.id   0bcae0004f9969912a46f7ca745765c5
#
_cell.length_a   1.000
_cell.length_b   1.000
_cell.length_c   1.000
_cell.angle_alpha   90.00
_cell.angle_beta   90.00
_cell.angle_gamma   90.00
#
_symmetry.space_group_name_H-M   'P 1'
#
loop_
_entity.id
_entity.type
_entity.pdbx_description
1 polymer ?
#
loop_
_entity_poly.entity_id
_entity_poly.type
_entity_poly.pdbx_seq_one_letter_code
_entity_poly.pdbx_strand_id
1 'polypeptide(L)'
;SWETNRGCPYQCTFCDWGNGSLGKVKKFHLKRVKKELVWLAKNQIEFISNCDANFGIFKERDYELTNFMVKLKKRYGYPVTFDTNWPKDNNSKSVEIAELLLNNDMLRRFTASIQSGNSETLTAIKRKNLPKEKIKGIIDHAKQLDIDTNVELLIGLPMDSYSNFQKTFVDYIEKGAYPTTSFVTILPNSEMAEQDYQNKYKLITKTNVKKLLHINEKDELIVQTSTMKKNEIEKLVLWCWFIQQFHFLGYTNVILDFFNKRYGIGLIEFY
;
A
#
# COMPACT_ATOMS: atom_id res chain seq x y z
N SER A 1 1.89 -15.12 -11.48
CA SER A 1 2.73 -13.93 -11.25
C SER A 1 3.44 -13.51 -12.53
N TRP A 2 3.64 -12.20 -12.72
CA TRP A 2 4.30 -11.63 -13.89
C TRP A 2 5.19 -10.45 -13.50
N GLU A 3 6.36 -10.33 -14.08
CA GLU A 3 7.35 -9.31 -13.74
C GLU A 3 7.85 -8.61 -15.01
N THR A 4 7.83 -7.26 -15.01
CA THR A 4 8.27 -6.45 -16.16
C THR A 4 9.57 -5.70 -15.88
N ASN A 5 9.87 -5.46 -14.61
CA ASN A 5 11.11 -4.89 -14.13
C ASN A 5 11.42 -5.42 -12.72
N ARG A 6 12.66 -5.28 -12.30
CA ARG A 6 13.12 -5.72 -10.97
C ARG A 6 13.95 -4.64 -10.29
N GLY A 7 13.70 -4.43 -9.01
CA GLY A 7 14.37 -3.45 -8.17
C GLY A 7 13.47 -2.24 -7.86
N CYS A 8 13.92 -1.40 -6.94
CA CYS A 8 13.21 -0.21 -6.49
C CYS A 8 14.19 0.95 -6.33
N PRO A 9 13.91 2.15 -6.89
CA PRO A 9 14.83 3.29 -6.78
C PRO A 9 14.69 4.03 -5.46
N TYR A 10 13.68 3.68 -4.65
CA TYR A 10 13.43 4.31 -3.36
C TYR A 10 14.21 3.61 -2.24
N GLN A 11 14.64 4.40 -1.27
CA GLN A 11 15.44 3.95 -0.13
C GLN A 11 14.64 4.01 1.17
N CYS A 12 13.39 3.51 1.16
CA CYS A 12 12.60 3.47 2.36
C CYS A 12 13.29 2.59 3.42
N THR A 13 13.50 3.13 4.62
CA THR A 13 14.34 2.49 5.65
C THR A 13 13.81 1.14 6.17
N PHE A 14 12.51 0.91 6.03
CA PHE A 14 11.84 -0.34 6.44
C PHE A 14 11.80 -1.43 5.36
N CYS A 15 12.28 -1.12 4.14
CA CYS A 15 12.13 -1.98 2.97
C CYS A 15 13.51 -2.38 2.43
N ASP A 16 13.66 -3.61 1.96
CA ASP A 16 14.90 -4.11 1.37
C ASP A 16 14.91 -4.08 -0.18
N TRP A 17 13.78 -3.79 -0.83
CA TRP A 17 13.66 -3.77 -2.30
C TRP A 17 14.52 -2.71 -2.98
N GLY A 18 14.89 -1.62 -2.28
CA GLY A 18 15.75 -0.55 -2.77
C GLY A 18 17.21 -0.69 -2.39
N ASN A 19 17.60 -1.76 -1.68
CA ASN A 19 18.93 -1.92 -1.13
C ASN A 19 19.84 -2.78 -2.00
N GLY A 20 21.16 -2.52 -1.90
CA GLY A 20 22.19 -3.29 -2.57
C GLY A 20 22.00 -3.39 -4.08
N SER A 21 22.03 -4.60 -4.61
CA SER A 21 21.89 -4.85 -6.05
C SER A 21 20.49 -4.56 -6.62
N LEU A 22 19.48 -4.45 -5.77
CA LEU A 22 18.10 -4.15 -6.13
C LEU A 22 17.79 -2.63 -6.18
N GLY A 23 18.70 -1.77 -5.72
CA GLY A 23 18.54 -0.30 -5.81
C GLY A 23 18.56 0.24 -7.24
N LYS A 24 19.09 -0.52 -8.21
CA LYS A 24 19.02 -0.19 -9.64
C LYS A 24 17.91 -0.96 -10.31
N VAL A 25 16.86 -0.26 -10.72
CA VAL A 25 15.74 -0.89 -11.42
C VAL A 25 16.17 -1.38 -12.81
N LYS A 26 16.04 -2.68 -13.05
CA LYS A 26 16.33 -3.34 -14.33
C LYS A 26 15.04 -3.68 -15.02
N LYS A 27 14.77 -3.06 -16.18
CA LYS A 27 13.61 -3.38 -17.01
C LYS A 27 13.90 -4.57 -17.92
N PHE A 28 12.92 -5.45 -18.06
CA PHE A 28 12.99 -6.52 -19.05
C PHE A 28 12.68 -6.00 -20.45
N HIS A 29 13.16 -6.71 -21.46
CA HIS A 29 12.99 -6.30 -22.83
C HIS A 29 11.50 -6.28 -23.24
N LEU A 30 11.01 -5.19 -23.81
CA LEU A 30 9.59 -4.96 -24.12
C LEU A 30 8.99 -6.07 -25.00
N LYS A 31 9.74 -6.55 -26.00
CA LYS A 31 9.32 -7.66 -26.88
C LYS A 31 9.04 -8.94 -26.09
N ARG A 32 9.88 -9.28 -25.09
CA ARG A 32 9.68 -10.43 -24.21
C ARG A 32 8.38 -10.28 -23.42
N VAL A 33 8.24 -9.14 -22.73
CA VAL A 33 7.12 -8.85 -21.86
C VAL A 33 5.78 -8.87 -22.62
N LYS A 34 5.75 -8.29 -23.83
CA LYS A 34 4.56 -8.36 -24.72
C LYS A 34 4.25 -9.78 -25.17
N LYS A 35 5.28 -10.61 -25.47
CA LYS A 35 5.08 -12.00 -25.85
C LYS A 35 4.47 -12.80 -24.70
N GLU A 36 4.90 -12.55 -23.47
CA GLU A 36 4.34 -13.17 -22.27
C GLU A 36 2.86 -12.78 -22.08
N LEU A 37 2.51 -11.48 -22.24
CA LEU A 37 1.11 -11.02 -22.18
C LEU A 37 0.22 -11.69 -23.23
N VAL A 38 0.71 -11.85 -24.46
CA VAL A 38 -0.03 -12.57 -25.51
C VAL A 38 -0.26 -14.03 -25.12
N TRP A 39 0.74 -14.66 -24.51
CA TRP A 39 0.62 -16.05 -24.04
C TRP A 39 -0.42 -16.14 -22.91
N LEU A 40 -0.36 -15.24 -21.91
CA LEU A 40 -1.32 -15.19 -20.81
C LEU A 40 -2.75 -15.02 -21.33
N ALA A 41 -2.97 -14.08 -22.27
CA ALA A 41 -4.29 -13.83 -22.84
C ALA A 41 -4.82 -15.03 -23.64
N LYS A 42 -3.99 -15.68 -24.46
CA LYS A 42 -4.38 -16.87 -25.25
C LYS A 42 -4.67 -18.10 -24.39
N ASN A 43 -4.02 -18.19 -23.21
CA ASN A 43 -4.25 -19.28 -22.26
C ASN A 43 -5.33 -18.93 -21.21
N GLN A 44 -6.11 -17.87 -21.46
CA GLN A 44 -7.27 -17.49 -20.65
C GLN A 44 -6.93 -17.22 -19.17
N ILE A 45 -5.76 -16.64 -18.92
CA ILE A 45 -5.37 -16.29 -17.56
C ILE A 45 -6.17 -15.06 -17.11
N GLU A 46 -7.02 -15.24 -16.12
CA GLU A 46 -7.95 -14.21 -15.62
C GLU A 46 -7.23 -13.13 -14.82
N PHE A 47 -6.35 -13.54 -13.91
CA PHE A 47 -5.71 -12.66 -12.96
C PHE A 47 -4.20 -12.61 -13.17
N ILE A 48 -3.68 -11.40 -13.36
CA ILE A 48 -2.24 -11.13 -13.38
C ILE A 48 -1.87 -10.40 -12.10
N SER A 49 -1.09 -11.05 -11.23
CA SER A 49 -0.37 -10.40 -10.14
C SER A 49 1.00 -9.94 -10.64
N ASN A 50 1.18 -8.65 -10.78
CA ASN A 50 2.45 -8.06 -11.19
C ASN A 50 3.40 -7.93 -10.00
N CYS A 51 4.61 -8.47 -10.14
CA CYS A 51 5.61 -8.50 -9.08
C CYS A 51 6.58 -7.31 -9.11
N ASP A 52 6.36 -6.34 -10.00
CA ASP A 52 7.17 -5.13 -10.04
C ASP A 52 7.00 -4.35 -8.73
N ALA A 53 8.09 -3.85 -8.17
CA ALA A 53 8.01 -3.01 -6.98
C ALA A 53 7.28 -1.68 -7.23
N ASN A 54 7.26 -1.21 -8.50
CA ASN A 54 6.67 0.08 -8.88
C ASN A 54 6.29 0.07 -10.37
N PHE A 55 5.14 -0.48 -10.72
CA PHE A 55 4.63 -0.43 -12.09
C PHE A 55 4.12 0.97 -12.44
N GLY A 56 4.54 1.52 -13.58
CA GLY A 56 4.32 2.91 -13.98
C GLY A 56 5.55 3.82 -13.82
N ILE A 57 6.63 3.31 -13.21
CA ILE A 57 7.87 4.07 -13.04
C ILE A 57 8.56 4.36 -14.40
N PHE A 58 8.46 3.45 -15.36
CA PHE A 58 8.94 3.65 -16.73
C PHE A 58 7.85 4.24 -17.62
N LYS A 59 7.22 5.29 -17.15
CA LYS A 59 6.22 6.16 -17.80
C LYS A 59 5.62 5.61 -19.10
N GLU A 60 6.19 5.98 -20.23
CA GLU A 60 5.67 5.64 -21.57
C GLU A 60 5.65 4.13 -21.83
N ARG A 61 6.69 3.42 -21.37
CA ARG A 61 6.78 1.97 -21.52
C ARG A 61 5.66 1.25 -20.78
N ASP A 62 5.40 1.63 -19.55
CA ASP A 62 4.42 0.95 -18.69
C ASP A 62 2.99 1.33 -19.13
N TYR A 63 2.79 2.56 -19.55
CA TYR A 63 1.56 2.99 -20.19
C TYR A 63 1.31 2.24 -21.53
N GLU A 64 2.34 2.06 -22.36
CA GLU A 64 2.27 1.26 -23.58
C GLU A 64 1.92 -0.20 -23.29
N LEU A 65 2.50 -0.80 -22.25
CA LEU A 65 2.18 -2.16 -21.81
C LEU A 65 0.73 -2.28 -21.35
N THR A 66 0.23 -1.30 -20.60
CA THR A 66 -1.15 -1.25 -20.14
C THR A 66 -2.12 -1.17 -21.32
N ASN A 67 -1.87 -0.26 -22.27
CA ASN A 67 -2.67 -0.16 -23.50
C ASN A 67 -2.65 -1.47 -24.29
N PHE A 68 -1.50 -2.14 -24.35
CA PHE A 68 -1.39 -3.43 -25.02
C PHE A 68 -2.20 -4.51 -24.31
N MET A 69 -2.19 -4.52 -22.98
CA MET A 69 -2.97 -5.43 -22.16
C MET A 69 -4.48 -5.20 -22.33
N VAL A 70 -4.94 -3.94 -22.38
CA VAL A 70 -6.33 -3.57 -22.68
C VAL A 70 -6.75 -4.09 -24.07
N LYS A 71 -5.89 -3.95 -25.10
CA LYS A 71 -6.16 -4.49 -26.44
C LYS A 71 -6.28 -6.01 -26.43
N LEU A 72 -5.49 -6.71 -25.65
CA LEU A 72 -5.57 -8.17 -25.50
C LEU A 72 -6.88 -8.57 -24.82
N LYS A 73 -7.29 -7.87 -23.74
CA LYS A 73 -8.60 -8.10 -23.10
C LYS A 73 -9.75 -7.92 -24.10
N LYS A 74 -9.73 -6.83 -24.87
CA LYS A 74 -10.76 -6.59 -25.91
C LYS A 74 -10.80 -7.70 -26.98
N ARG A 75 -9.65 -8.28 -27.31
CA ARG A 75 -9.55 -9.32 -28.37
C ARG A 75 -9.84 -10.72 -27.88
N TYR A 76 -9.37 -11.08 -26.68
CA TYR A 76 -9.38 -12.44 -26.15
C TYR A 76 -10.29 -12.61 -24.92
N GLY A 77 -10.80 -11.51 -24.33
CA GLY A 77 -11.48 -11.51 -23.04
C GLY A 77 -10.52 -11.54 -21.83
N TYR A 78 -9.22 -11.69 -22.06
CA TYR A 78 -8.21 -11.89 -21.02
C TYR A 78 -6.97 -10.99 -21.21
N PRO A 79 -6.27 -10.64 -20.11
CA PRO A 79 -6.61 -10.91 -18.70
C PRO A 79 -7.84 -10.11 -18.25
N VAL A 80 -8.57 -10.64 -17.28
CA VAL A 80 -9.73 -9.95 -16.70
C VAL A 80 -9.28 -8.87 -15.74
N THR A 81 -8.30 -9.20 -14.87
CA THR A 81 -7.85 -8.34 -13.80
C THR A 81 -6.31 -8.25 -13.74
N PHE A 82 -5.82 -7.06 -13.43
CA PHE A 82 -4.40 -6.78 -13.22
C PHE A 82 -4.22 -6.11 -11.86
N ASP A 83 -3.34 -6.66 -11.03
CA ASP A 83 -2.96 -6.13 -9.73
C ASP A 83 -1.46 -5.82 -9.69
N THR A 84 -1.08 -4.70 -9.06
CA THR A 84 0.31 -4.23 -9.05
C THR A 84 0.63 -3.29 -7.88
N ASN A 85 1.92 -3.14 -7.60
CA ASN A 85 2.42 -2.09 -6.71
C ASN A 85 2.71 -0.81 -7.50
N TRP A 86 2.28 0.32 -6.96
CA TRP A 86 2.38 1.63 -7.60
C TRP A 86 3.60 2.43 -7.14
N PRO A 87 4.22 3.24 -8.03
CA PRO A 87 5.21 4.23 -7.63
C PRO A 87 4.64 5.25 -6.65
N LYS A 88 5.51 5.77 -5.81
CA LYS A 88 5.16 6.59 -4.65
C LYS A 88 5.40 8.08 -4.86
N ASP A 89 5.84 8.49 -6.03
CA ASP A 89 6.18 9.88 -6.35
C ASP A 89 5.40 10.41 -7.56
N ASN A 90 5.53 11.73 -7.77
CA ASN A 90 4.88 12.45 -8.84
C ASN A 90 5.48 12.21 -10.23
N ASN A 91 6.60 11.50 -10.31
CA ASN A 91 7.34 11.33 -11.56
C ASN A 91 6.91 10.09 -12.35
N SER A 92 5.81 9.44 -11.98
CA SER A 92 5.28 8.26 -12.65
C SER A 92 4.02 8.57 -13.44
N LYS A 93 3.62 7.64 -14.31
CA LYS A 93 2.29 7.62 -14.95
C LYS A 93 1.29 6.73 -14.20
N SER A 94 1.49 6.50 -12.92
CA SER A 94 0.65 5.59 -12.13
C SER A 94 -0.83 5.98 -12.14
N VAL A 95 -1.14 7.28 -12.07
CA VAL A 95 -2.52 7.77 -12.08
C VAL A 95 -3.18 7.47 -13.44
N GLU A 96 -2.53 7.86 -14.54
CA GLU A 96 -3.03 7.64 -15.90
C GLU A 96 -3.20 6.14 -16.21
N ILE A 97 -2.28 5.30 -15.72
CA ILE A 97 -2.35 3.85 -15.86
C ILE A 97 -3.51 3.28 -15.03
N ALA A 98 -3.69 3.75 -13.79
CA ALA A 98 -4.80 3.32 -12.94
C ALA A 98 -6.14 3.70 -13.59
N GLU A 99 -6.30 4.92 -14.07
CA GLU A 99 -7.50 5.37 -14.78
C GLU A 99 -7.78 4.54 -16.04
N LEU A 100 -6.73 4.22 -16.83
CA LEU A 100 -6.87 3.37 -18.01
C LEU A 100 -7.36 1.96 -17.65
N LEU A 101 -6.84 1.38 -16.56
CA LEU A 101 -7.27 0.07 -16.08
C LEU A 101 -8.69 0.11 -15.49
N LEU A 102 -9.02 1.14 -14.71
CA LEU A 102 -10.36 1.37 -14.17
C LEU A 102 -11.40 1.47 -15.30
N ASN A 103 -11.16 2.31 -16.29
CA ASN A 103 -12.05 2.52 -17.43
C ASN A 103 -12.24 1.30 -18.36
N ASN A 104 -11.46 0.23 -18.15
CA ASN A 104 -11.57 -1.02 -18.91
C ASN A 104 -11.87 -2.24 -18.00
N ASP A 105 -12.37 -2.02 -16.78
CA ASP A 105 -12.73 -3.06 -15.80
C ASP A 105 -11.58 -4.05 -15.53
N MET A 106 -10.33 -3.54 -15.49
CA MET A 106 -9.15 -4.35 -15.27
C MET A 106 -8.55 -4.19 -13.88
N LEU A 107 -9.05 -3.26 -13.09
CA LEU A 107 -8.60 -3.00 -11.72
C LEU A 107 -9.78 -3.23 -10.78
N ARG A 108 -9.71 -4.24 -9.92
CA ARG A 108 -10.76 -4.52 -8.93
C ARG A 108 -10.67 -3.60 -7.72
N ARG A 109 -9.47 -3.11 -7.43
CA ARG A 109 -9.15 -2.29 -6.28
C ARG A 109 -7.92 -1.45 -6.61
N PHE A 110 -7.96 -0.20 -6.24
CA PHE A 110 -6.75 0.61 -6.23
C PHE A 110 -6.14 0.57 -4.82
N THR A 111 -4.85 0.23 -4.73
CA THR A 111 -4.13 0.22 -3.45
C THR A 111 -3.08 1.33 -3.41
N ALA A 112 -3.25 2.27 -2.49
CA ALA A 112 -2.28 3.34 -2.25
C ALA A 112 -1.46 3.02 -0.99
N SER A 113 -0.19 2.66 -1.17
CA SER A 113 0.72 2.42 -0.05
C SER A 113 1.23 3.76 0.51
N ILE A 114 0.50 4.37 1.42
CA ILE A 114 0.82 5.66 2.06
C ILE A 114 1.81 5.49 3.21
N GLN A 115 1.66 4.42 3.97
CA GLN A 115 2.43 4.01 5.15
C GLN A 115 2.21 4.93 6.37
N SER A 116 2.31 6.25 6.23
CA SER A 116 1.96 7.27 7.22
C SER A 116 1.56 8.58 6.52
N GLY A 117 0.73 9.38 7.16
CA GLY A 117 0.39 10.75 6.78
C GLY A 117 1.24 11.82 7.49
N ASN A 118 2.09 11.42 8.43
CA ASN A 118 2.92 12.33 9.21
C ASN A 118 4.22 12.65 8.47
N SER A 119 4.52 13.93 8.27
CA SER A 119 5.72 14.40 7.56
C SER A 119 7.03 14.04 8.25
N GLU A 120 7.07 14.06 9.59
CA GLU A 120 8.25 13.67 10.37
C GLU A 120 8.53 12.18 10.22
N THR A 121 7.49 11.35 10.28
CA THR A 121 7.58 9.91 10.00
C THR A 121 8.08 9.65 8.60
N LEU A 122 7.51 10.31 7.59
CA LEU A 122 7.92 10.16 6.19
C LEU A 122 9.39 10.55 5.99
N THR A 123 9.85 11.60 6.67
CA THR A 123 11.26 12.01 6.67
C THR A 123 12.14 10.95 7.32
N ALA A 124 11.74 10.45 8.50
CA ALA A 124 12.49 9.43 9.25
C ALA A 124 12.65 8.13 8.45
N ILE A 125 11.63 7.74 7.69
CA ILE A 125 11.67 6.52 6.85
C ILE A 125 12.12 6.77 5.40
N LYS A 126 12.66 7.95 5.09
CA LYS A 126 13.15 8.34 3.75
C LYS A 126 12.12 8.10 2.65
N ARG A 127 10.87 8.50 2.89
CA ARG A 127 9.76 8.27 1.97
C ARG A 127 9.10 9.58 1.52
N LYS A 128 8.72 9.63 0.24
CA LYS A 128 7.81 10.63 -0.30
C LYS A 128 6.56 9.93 -0.80
N ASN A 129 5.40 10.44 -0.42
CA ASN A 129 4.11 9.97 -0.92
C ASN A 129 3.66 10.80 -2.13
N LEU A 130 2.71 10.29 -2.89
CA LEU A 130 1.94 11.09 -3.82
C LEU A 130 1.24 12.24 -3.07
N PRO A 131 1.06 13.42 -3.69
CA PRO A 131 0.26 14.49 -3.12
C PRO A 131 -1.14 14.00 -2.75
N LYS A 132 -1.67 14.48 -1.63
CA LYS A 132 -2.99 14.09 -1.12
C LYS A 132 -4.10 14.32 -2.15
N GLU A 133 -4.03 15.39 -2.92
CA GLU A 133 -4.98 15.77 -3.96
C GLU A 133 -5.01 14.74 -5.11
N LYS A 134 -3.85 14.20 -5.49
CA LYS A 134 -3.78 13.14 -6.51
C LYS A 134 -4.38 11.83 -6.01
N ILE A 135 -4.08 11.46 -4.77
CA ILE A 135 -4.68 10.27 -4.14
C ILE A 135 -6.19 10.45 -4.05
N LYS A 136 -6.65 11.63 -3.62
CA LYS A 136 -8.08 11.96 -3.58
C LYS A 136 -8.72 11.85 -4.97
N GLY A 137 -8.09 12.39 -6.00
CA GLY A 137 -8.58 12.28 -7.38
C GLY A 137 -8.77 10.83 -7.83
N ILE A 138 -7.82 9.93 -7.49
CA ILE A 138 -7.95 8.50 -7.79
C ILE A 138 -9.10 7.87 -6.98
N ILE A 139 -9.23 8.21 -5.69
CA ILE A 139 -10.32 7.72 -4.83
C ILE A 139 -11.68 8.15 -5.40
N ASP A 140 -11.82 9.43 -5.74
CA ASP A 140 -13.05 9.99 -6.29
C ASP A 140 -13.42 9.33 -7.64
N HIS A 141 -12.42 9.08 -8.51
CA HIS A 141 -12.63 8.40 -9.78
C HIS A 141 -13.01 6.92 -9.59
N ALA A 142 -12.31 6.19 -8.72
CA ALA A 142 -12.63 4.81 -8.40
C ALA A 142 -14.06 4.69 -7.84
N LYS A 143 -14.47 5.62 -6.97
CA LYS A 143 -15.81 5.67 -6.40
C LYS A 143 -16.90 5.89 -7.47
N GLN A 144 -16.64 6.71 -8.48
CA GLN A 144 -17.57 6.89 -9.62
C GLN A 144 -17.79 5.60 -10.41
N LEU A 145 -16.81 4.69 -10.40
CA LEU A 145 -16.84 3.40 -11.08
C LEU A 145 -17.23 2.23 -10.14
N ASP A 146 -17.66 2.54 -8.91
CA ASP A 146 -18.00 1.56 -7.87
C ASP A 146 -16.82 0.59 -7.55
N ILE A 147 -15.62 1.15 -7.50
CA ILE A 147 -14.39 0.39 -7.21
C ILE A 147 -13.78 0.84 -5.90
N ASP A 148 -13.46 -0.13 -5.05
CA ASP A 148 -12.85 0.11 -3.75
C ASP A 148 -11.42 0.65 -3.86
N THR A 149 -11.10 1.60 -2.98
CA THR A 149 -9.73 2.09 -2.81
C THR A 149 -9.20 1.70 -1.44
N ASN A 150 -8.12 0.97 -1.42
CA ASN A 150 -7.37 0.65 -0.20
C ASN A 150 -6.26 1.66 0.04
N VAL A 151 -6.06 2.00 1.32
CA VAL A 151 -4.90 2.76 1.77
C VAL A 151 -4.13 1.94 2.80
N GLU A 152 -2.88 1.62 2.50
CA GLU A 152 -2.03 0.85 3.41
C GLU A 152 -1.28 1.78 4.36
N LEU A 153 -1.40 1.51 5.66
CA LEU A 153 -0.71 2.20 6.74
C LEU A 153 0.12 1.21 7.56
N LEU A 154 1.29 1.65 8.04
CA LEU A 154 2.17 0.83 8.85
C LEU A 154 2.15 1.28 10.32
N ILE A 155 1.84 0.37 11.23
CA ILE A 155 1.88 0.59 12.67
C ILE A 155 3.30 0.31 13.18
N GLY A 156 3.87 1.24 13.94
CA GLY A 156 5.21 1.11 14.53
C GLY A 156 6.31 1.83 13.75
N LEU A 157 5.98 2.72 12.83
CA LEU A 157 6.97 3.58 12.18
C LEU A 157 7.55 4.60 13.17
N PRO A 158 8.86 4.91 13.07
CA PRO A 158 9.48 5.93 13.92
C PRO A 158 8.87 7.32 13.66
N MET A 159 8.84 8.15 14.68
CA MET A 159 8.28 9.52 14.66
C MET A 159 6.77 9.59 14.43
N ASP A 160 6.07 8.45 14.30
CA ASP A 160 4.61 8.45 14.32
C ASP A 160 4.08 8.40 15.77
N SER A 161 2.91 8.95 15.99
CA SER A 161 2.24 8.93 17.27
C SER A 161 0.85 8.32 17.16
N TYR A 162 0.31 7.87 18.29
CA TYR A 162 -1.03 7.33 18.38
C TYR A 162 -2.07 8.26 17.73
N SER A 163 -2.06 9.55 18.09
CA SER A 163 -3.01 10.53 17.56
C SER A 163 -2.79 10.87 16.08
N ASN A 164 -1.54 10.94 15.60
CA ASN A 164 -1.26 11.21 14.20
C ASN A 164 -1.72 10.05 13.31
N PHE A 165 -1.50 8.82 13.78
CA PHE A 165 -1.96 7.63 13.07
C PHE A 165 -3.49 7.60 12.96
N GLN A 166 -4.21 7.83 14.08
CA GLN A 166 -5.68 7.89 14.08
C GLN A 166 -6.21 8.94 13.12
N LYS A 167 -5.65 10.17 13.16
CA LYS A 167 -6.02 11.25 12.23
C LYS A 167 -5.81 10.85 10.77
N THR A 168 -4.68 10.21 10.45
CA THR A 168 -4.40 9.74 9.10
C THR A 168 -5.41 8.67 8.68
N PHE A 169 -5.69 7.72 9.55
CA PHE A 169 -6.62 6.63 9.29
C PHE A 169 -8.04 7.15 9.00
N VAL A 170 -8.54 8.06 9.84
CA VAL A 170 -9.87 8.66 9.69
C VAL A 170 -9.93 9.57 8.46
N ASP A 171 -8.90 10.38 8.18
CA ASP A 171 -8.82 11.25 7.00
C ASP A 171 -9.04 10.46 5.69
N TYR A 172 -8.55 9.23 5.60
CA TYR A 172 -8.79 8.37 4.44
C TYR A 172 -10.18 7.72 4.43
N ILE A 173 -10.75 7.38 5.58
CA ILE A 173 -12.16 6.93 5.66
C ILE A 173 -13.10 8.03 5.17
N GLU A 174 -12.91 9.25 5.63
CA GLU A 174 -13.72 10.42 5.23
C GLU A 174 -13.61 10.73 3.73
N LYS A 175 -12.48 10.41 3.12
CA LYS A 175 -12.29 10.48 1.66
C LYS A 175 -12.94 9.31 0.90
N GLY A 176 -13.46 8.31 1.60
CA GLY A 176 -14.11 7.15 1.01
C GLY A 176 -13.17 6.01 0.64
N ALA A 177 -11.97 5.96 1.25
CA ALA A 177 -11.06 4.83 1.12
C ALA A 177 -11.18 3.88 2.32
N TYR A 178 -10.63 2.67 2.17
CA TYR A 178 -10.56 1.63 3.20
C TYR A 178 -9.12 1.52 3.71
N PRO A 179 -8.74 2.17 4.84
CA PRO A 179 -7.43 1.98 5.44
C PRO A 179 -7.23 0.55 5.93
N THR A 180 -6.14 -0.06 5.50
CA THR A 180 -5.66 -1.35 6.01
C THR A 180 -4.35 -1.15 6.75
N THR A 181 -4.09 -1.96 7.74
CA THR A 181 -2.92 -1.81 8.61
C THR A 181 -2.07 -3.06 8.63
N SER A 182 -0.75 -2.86 8.66
CA SER A 182 0.23 -3.90 8.90
C SER A 182 1.25 -3.44 9.93
N PHE A 183 1.84 -4.38 10.64
CA PHE A 183 2.96 -4.08 11.54
C PHE A 183 4.25 -3.86 10.76
N VAL A 184 5.08 -2.96 11.26
CA VAL A 184 6.45 -2.87 10.79
C VAL A 184 7.25 -4.06 11.31
N THR A 185 7.80 -4.81 10.36
CA THR A 185 8.74 -5.90 10.62
C THR A 185 10.13 -5.43 10.20
N ILE A 186 11.13 -5.68 11.02
CA ILE A 186 12.52 -5.37 10.68
C ILE A 186 13.02 -6.42 9.68
N LEU A 187 13.27 -5.99 8.45
CA LEU A 187 13.85 -6.84 7.42
C LEU A 187 15.39 -6.83 7.53
N PRO A 188 16.07 -7.97 7.44
CA PRO A 188 17.52 -8.08 7.72
C PRO A 188 18.43 -7.15 6.90
N ASN A 189 18.03 -6.82 5.67
CA ASN A 189 18.82 -5.97 4.77
C ASN A 189 18.32 -4.52 4.71
N SER A 190 17.37 -4.15 5.57
CA SER A 190 16.85 -2.79 5.63
C SER A 190 17.73 -1.89 6.50
N GLU A 191 17.74 -0.59 6.24
CA GLU A 191 18.40 0.38 7.11
C GLU A 191 17.85 0.33 8.55
N MET A 192 16.58 -0.03 8.70
CA MET A 192 15.92 -0.18 10.00
C MET A 192 16.50 -1.35 10.83
N ALA A 193 17.23 -2.29 10.21
CA ALA A 193 17.93 -3.35 10.90
C ALA A 193 19.27 -2.88 11.52
N GLU A 194 19.78 -1.70 11.12
CA GLU A 194 21.03 -1.17 11.64
C GLU A 194 20.84 -0.74 13.11
N GLN A 195 21.79 -1.10 13.98
CA GLN A 195 21.70 -0.83 15.40
C GLN A 195 21.62 0.67 15.71
N ASP A 196 22.32 1.50 14.94
CA ASP A 196 22.32 2.97 15.11
C ASP A 196 20.95 3.56 14.78
N TYR A 197 20.28 3.03 13.76
CA TYR A 197 18.90 3.43 13.43
C TYR A 197 17.94 3.04 14.56
N GLN A 198 18.02 1.81 15.07
CA GLN A 198 17.19 1.34 16.17
C GLN A 198 17.42 2.15 17.45
N ASN A 199 18.67 2.44 17.80
CA ASN A 199 19.04 3.25 18.95
C ASN A 199 18.50 4.68 18.82
N LYS A 200 18.66 5.30 17.63
CA LYS A 200 18.17 6.67 17.34
C LYS A 200 16.69 6.82 17.60
N TYR A 201 15.89 5.85 17.14
CA TYR A 201 14.44 5.91 17.25
C TYR A 201 13.87 5.07 18.40
N LYS A 202 14.75 4.54 19.27
CA LYS A 202 14.42 3.69 20.43
C LYS A 202 13.44 2.57 20.08
N LEU A 203 13.73 1.88 18.99
CA LEU A 203 12.91 0.77 18.53
C LEU A 203 13.07 -0.42 19.45
N ILE A 204 11.96 -0.94 19.95
CA ILE A 204 11.90 -2.20 20.70
C ILE A 204 11.12 -3.20 19.86
N THR A 205 11.70 -4.38 19.69
CA THR A 205 11.10 -5.46 18.90
C THR A 205 10.64 -6.61 19.77
N LYS A 206 9.74 -7.41 19.21
CA LYS A 206 9.34 -8.71 19.74
C LYS A 206 9.42 -9.73 18.62
N THR A 207 10.14 -10.82 18.89
CA THR A 207 10.21 -11.95 17.94
C THR A 207 8.85 -12.63 17.84
N ASN A 208 8.35 -12.77 16.62
CA ASN A 208 7.18 -13.55 16.29
C ASN A 208 7.63 -14.74 15.45
N VAL A 209 7.26 -15.95 15.86
CA VAL A 209 7.58 -17.18 15.14
C VAL A 209 6.36 -17.62 14.36
N LYS A 210 6.41 -17.51 13.04
CA LYS A 210 5.38 -18.06 12.14
C LYS A 210 5.79 -19.47 11.72
N LYS A 211 4.92 -20.43 11.97
CA LYS A 211 5.07 -21.79 11.42
C LYS A 211 4.32 -21.84 10.09
N LEU A 212 5.02 -21.76 9.00
CA LEU A 212 4.48 -21.93 7.65
C LEU A 212 5.12 -23.17 7.02
N LEU A 213 4.31 -24.20 6.69
CA LEU A 213 4.68 -25.33 5.83
C LEU A 213 6.12 -25.89 6.07
N HIS A 214 6.45 -26.23 7.31
CA HIS A 214 7.78 -26.74 7.74
C HIS A 214 8.92 -25.70 7.85
N ILE A 215 8.65 -24.40 7.63
CA ILE A 215 9.62 -23.31 7.79
C ILE A 215 9.22 -22.52 9.05
N ASN A 216 10.18 -22.33 9.96
CA ASN A 216 10.02 -21.41 11.10
C ASN A 216 10.58 -20.05 10.65
N GLU A 217 9.71 -19.14 10.20
CA GLU A 217 10.08 -17.75 10.01
C GLU A 217 10.03 -16.99 11.33
N LYS A 218 11.10 -16.26 11.62
CA LYS A 218 11.18 -15.34 12.75
C LYS A 218 11.06 -13.92 12.24
N ASP A 219 9.99 -13.26 12.60
CA ASP A 219 9.79 -11.84 12.32
C ASP A 219 10.10 -11.03 13.58
N GLU A 220 10.87 -9.97 13.44
CA GLU A 220 11.10 -8.98 14.49
C GLU A 220 10.09 -7.84 14.32
N LEU A 221 8.97 -7.90 15.06
CA LEU A 221 7.92 -6.88 15.03
C LEU A 221 8.28 -5.71 15.93
N ILE A 222 8.16 -4.48 15.44
CA ILE A 222 8.32 -3.29 16.28
C ILE A 222 7.09 -3.17 17.20
N VAL A 223 7.36 -3.15 18.51
CA VAL A 223 6.33 -3.03 19.56
C VAL A 223 6.42 -1.72 20.33
N GLN A 224 7.47 -0.92 20.14
CA GLN A 224 7.64 0.41 20.71
C GLN A 224 8.60 1.25 19.86
N THR A 225 8.37 2.56 19.84
CA THR A 225 9.27 3.55 19.24
C THR A 225 9.54 4.69 20.25
N SER A 226 10.34 5.68 19.86
CA SER A 226 10.56 6.89 20.69
C SER A 226 9.29 7.73 20.92
N THR A 227 8.29 7.61 20.01
CA THR A 227 7.08 8.45 19.98
C THR A 227 5.80 7.67 20.25
N MET A 228 5.85 6.34 20.31
CA MET A 228 4.69 5.48 20.58
C MET A 228 5.11 4.34 21.50
N LYS A 229 4.54 4.29 22.71
CA LYS A 229 4.80 3.25 23.69
C LYS A 229 4.08 1.95 23.31
N LYS A 230 4.53 0.82 23.87
CA LYS A 230 3.96 -0.50 23.61
C LYS A 230 2.44 -0.54 23.83
N ASN A 231 1.96 -0.01 24.96
CA ASN A 231 0.52 0.00 25.26
C ASN A 231 -0.29 0.86 24.29
N GLU A 232 0.32 1.92 23.70
CA GLU A 232 -0.32 2.74 22.67
C GLU A 232 -0.41 1.98 21.34
N ILE A 233 0.64 1.22 20.97
CA ILE A 233 0.60 0.36 19.79
C ILE A 233 -0.49 -0.72 19.96
N GLU A 234 -0.55 -1.38 21.12
CA GLU A 234 -1.57 -2.40 21.41
C GLU A 234 -3.00 -1.83 21.33
N LYS A 235 -3.23 -0.65 21.91
CA LYS A 235 -4.52 0.06 21.80
C LYS A 235 -4.85 0.43 20.36
N LEU A 236 -3.86 0.93 19.60
CA LEU A 236 -4.05 1.32 18.21
C LEU A 236 -4.45 0.13 17.34
N VAL A 237 -3.83 -1.02 17.55
CA VAL A 237 -4.18 -2.26 16.83
C VAL A 237 -5.61 -2.65 17.08
N LEU A 238 -6.04 -2.66 18.36
CA LEU A 238 -7.43 -2.97 18.72
C LEU A 238 -8.40 -1.95 18.11
N TRP A 239 -8.08 -0.66 18.19
CA TRP A 239 -8.89 0.41 17.62
C TRP A 239 -9.05 0.26 16.10
N CYS A 240 -7.96 0.01 15.37
CA CYS A 240 -8.02 -0.25 13.93
C CYS A 240 -8.86 -1.49 13.62
N TRP A 241 -8.68 -2.56 14.40
CA TRP A 241 -9.43 -3.80 14.24
C TRP A 241 -10.94 -3.58 14.44
N PHE A 242 -11.34 -2.84 15.48
CA PHE A 242 -12.75 -2.53 15.71
C PHE A 242 -13.36 -1.77 14.56
N ILE A 243 -12.68 -0.74 14.03
CA ILE A 243 -13.17 0.01 12.87
C ILE A 243 -13.28 -0.90 11.65
N GLN A 244 -12.27 -1.72 11.37
CA GLN A 244 -12.29 -2.64 10.23
C GLN A 244 -13.43 -3.66 10.32
N GLN A 245 -13.72 -4.17 11.52
CA GLN A 245 -14.78 -5.17 11.70
C GLN A 245 -16.19 -4.58 11.83
N PHE A 246 -16.35 -3.40 12.40
CA PHE A 246 -17.68 -2.89 12.71
C PHE A 246 -18.10 -1.73 11.80
N HIS A 247 -17.18 -0.79 11.50
CA HIS A 247 -17.50 0.33 10.64
C HIS A 247 -17.57 -0.07 9.16
N PHE A 248 -16.56 -0.78 8.65
CA PHE A 248 -16.53 -1.15 7.22
C PHE A 248 -17.59 -2.20 6.86
N LEU A 249 -18.00 -3.03 7.80
CA LEU A 249 -19.15 -3.93 7.62
C LEU A 249 -20.51 -3.25 7.85
N GLY A 250 -20.51 -1.96 8.20
CA GLY A 250 -21.74 -1.16 8.34
C GLY A 250 -22.48 -1.32 9.67
N TYR A 251 -22.02 -2.17 10.58
CA TYR A 251 -22.75 -2.48 11.82
C TYR A 251 -22.95 -1.29 12.75
N THR A 252 -22.03 -0.34 12.76
CA THR A 252 -22.04 0.82 13.67
C THR A 252 -22.35 2.15 12.97
N ASN A 253 -22.50 2.17 11.66
CA ASN A 253 -22.62 3.43 10.90
C ASN A 253 -23.83 4.25 11.31
N VAL A 254 -24.99 3.62 11.53
CA VAL A 254 -26.21 4.30 11.94
C VAL A 254 -26.06 4.91 13.34
N ILE A 255 -25.39 4.18 14.25
CA ILE A 255 -25.15 4.63 15.62
C ILE A 255 -24.16 5.79 15.60
N LEU A 256 -23.06 5.66 14.86
CA LEU A 256 -22.06 6.71 14.70
C LEU A 256 -22.68 7.99 14.08
N ASP A 257 -23.49 7.85 13.05
CA ASP A 257 -24.21 8.98 12.42
C ASP A 257 -25.11 9.69 13.40
N PHE A 258 -25.86 8.95 14.24
CA PHE A 258 -26.67 9.52 15.30
C PHE A 258 -25.83 10.29 16.33
N PHE A 259 -24.76 9.70 16.84
CA PHE A 259 -23.88 10.36 17.81
C PHE A 259 -23.18 11.59 17.22
N ASN A 260 -22.75 11.50 15.97
CA ASN A 260 -22.12 12.62 15.29
C ASN A 260 -23.10 13.79 15.14
N LYS A 261 -24.32 13.55 14.62
CA LYS A 261 -25.34 14.57 14.42
C LYS A 261 -25.85 15.18 15.73
N ARG A 262 -25.97 14.38 16.79
CA ARG A 262 -26.56 14.83 18.06
C ARG A 262 -25.55 15.44 19.03
N TYR A 263 -24.32 14.95 19.02
CA TYR A 263 -23.31 15.28 20.04
C TYR A 263 -21.98 15.72 19.46
N GLY A 264 -21.81 15.72 18.15
CA GLY A 264 -20.55 16.07 17.48
C GLY A 264 -19.44 15.02 17.68
N ILE A 265 -19.78 13.80 18.11
CA ILE A 265 -18.82 12.72 18.33
C ILE A 265 -18.37 12.15 16.99
N GLY A 266 -17.10 12.34 16.67
CA GLY A 266 -16.47 11.80 15.48
C GLY A 266 -16.04 10.35 15.63
N LEU A 267 -15.46 9.78 14.55
CA LEU A 267 -15.07 8.38 14.52
C LEU A 267 -13.95 8.06 15.52
N ILE A 268 -13.05 9.02 15.78
CA ILE A 268 -11.95 8.83 16.74
C ILE A 268 -12.46 8.67 18.17
N GLU A 269 -13.44 9.49 18.56
CA GLU A 269 -14.00 9.47 19.92
C GLU A 269 -15.01 8.33 20.12
N PHE A 270 -15.60 7.85 19.02
CA PHE A 270 -16.62 6.79 19.07
C PHE A 270 -15.99 5.41 19.30
N TYR A 271 -14.81 5.14 18.73
CA TYR A 271 -14.06 3.90 18.88
C TYR A 271 -12.86 4.06 19.83
#